data_11e215a3b7f0afb46e16c90d1eebcd84
#
_entry.id   11e215a3b7f0afb46e16c90d1eebcd84
#
_cell.length_a   1.000
_cell.length_b   1.000
_cell.length_c   1.000
_cell.angle_alpha   90.00
_cell.angle_beta   90.00
_cell.angle_gamma   90.00
#
_symmetry.space_group_name_H-M   'P 1'
#
loop_
_entity.id
_entity.type
_entity.pdbx_description
1 polymer ?
#
loop_
_entity_poly.entity_id
_entity_poly.type
_entity_poly.pdbx_seq_one_letter_code
_entity_poly.pdbx_strand_id
1 'polypeptide(L)'
;MFIKKPCSYSVTRIALSAVGSLAILLWLSKPALAAQLTVTISDVEQGKGHVMIGLYASETEFNRGKASFHTKVKAERGQEVAIFEQLPDGEYAIKMYQDENSNNKMDFNMMGIPKEGYGFSNNVGMFGAPSYKEAKFSVKEKTAIDIDLF
;
A
#
# COMPACT_ATOMS: atom_id res chain seq x y z
N MET A 1 -86.13 49.94 -12.52
CA MET A 1 -85.87 48.54 -12.83
C MET A 1 -84.47 48.48 -13.46
N PHE A 2 -83.41 48.38 -12.63
CA PHE A 2 -82.01 48.53 -13.06
C PHE A 2 -81.31 47.23 -12.89
N ILE A 3 -80.81 46.73 -13.99
CA ILE A 3 -80.01 45.48 -14.04
C ILE A 3 -78.49 45.86 -13.93
N LYS A 4 -77.89 45.52 -12.83
CA LYS A 4 -76.42 45.66 -12.65
C LYS A 4 -75.73 44.43 -13.20
N LYS A 5 -74.80 44.68 -14.17
CA LYS A 5 -73.86 43.67 -14.67
C LYS A 5 -72.74 43.41 -13.62
N PRO A 6 -72.30 42.14 -13.39
CA PRO A 6 -71.13 41.91 -12.61
C PRO A 6 -69.84 42.08 -13.43
N CYS A 7 -68.88 42.73 -12.82
CA CYS A 7 -67.55 42.97 -13.32
C CYS A 7 -66.73 41.68 -13.26
N SER A 8 -66.25 41.23 -14.41
CA SER A 8 -65.38 40.06 -14.52
C SER A 8 -63.92 40.41 -14.14
N TYR A 9 -63.43 39.89 -13.05
CA TYR A 9 -62.00 39.95 -12.68
C TYR A 9 -61.26 38.79 -13.33
N SER A 10 -60.41 39.13 -14.32
CA SER A 10 -59.51 38.20 -14.92
C SER A 10 -58.26 38.05 -13.99
N VAL A 11 -58.12 36.91 -13.34
CA VAL A 11 -56.92 36.60 -12.55
C VAL A 11 -55.89 35.95 -13.46
N THR A 12 -54.92 36.72 -13.89
CA THR A 12 -53.77 36.23 -14.64
C THR A 12 -52.87 35.45 -13.68
N ARG A 13 -52.87 34.15 -13.84
CA ARG A 13 -51.90 33.26 -13.12
C ARG A 13 -50.54 33.36 -13.78
N ILE A 14 -49.62 34.02 -13.10
CA ILE A 14 -48.20 33.99 -13.44
C ILE A 14 -47.64 32.66 -12.94
N ALA A 15 -47.41 31.74 -13.86
CA ALA A 15 -46.69 30.50 -13.56
C ALA A 15 -45.17 30.80 -13.47
N LEU A 16 -44.65 30.86 -12.25
CA LEU A 16 -43.22 30.94 -11.99
C LEU A 16 -42.61 29.54 -12.17
N SER A 17 -42.08 29.27 -13.34
CA SER A 17 -41.29 28.05 -13.59
C SER A 17 -39.89 28.20 -12.97
N ALA A 18 -39.72 27.69 -11.77
CA ALA A 18 -38.40 27.51 -11.16
C ALA A 18 -37.67 26.39 -11.88
N VAL A 19 -36.86 26.70 -12.88
CA VAL A 19 -35.88 25.76 -13.44
C VAL A 19 -34.72 25.66 -12.46
N GLY A 20 -34.81 24.67 -11.58
CA GLY A 20 -33.71 24.29 -10.70
C GLY A 20 -32.61 23.66 -11.53
N SER A 21 -31.56 24.41 -11.84
CA SER A 21 -30.32 23.87 -12.40
C SER A 21 -29.63 23.01 -11.33
N LEU A 22 -29.86 21.70 -11.36
CA LEU A 22 -29.12 20.73 -10.59
C LEU A 22 -27.74 20.60 -11.23
N ALA A 23 -26.78 21.42 -10.78
CA ALA A 23 -25.39 21.29 -11.14
C ALA A 23 -24.85 20.01 -10.48
N ILE A 24 -24.87 18.89 -11.21
CA ILE A 24 -24.19 17.66 -10.84
C ILE A 24 -22.69 17.94 -10.97
N LEU A 25 -22.04 18.25 -9.84
CA LEU A 25 -20.60 18.23 -9.73
C LEU A 25 -20.15 16.76 -9.89
N LEU A 26 -19.84 16.35 -11.11
CA LEU A 26 -19.07 15.16 -11.36
C LEU A 26 -17.67 15.38 -10.75
N TRP A 27 -17.45 14.85 -9.57
CA TRP A 27 -16.13 14.68 -9.03
C TRP A 27 -15.43 13.67 -9.92
N LEU A 28 -14.61 14.16 -10.84
CA LEU A 28 -13.63 13.37 -11.56
C LEU A 28 -12.58 12.89 -10.54
N SER A 29 -12.92 11.86 -9.78
CA SER A 29 -11.91 11.09 -9.05
C SER A 29 -10.97 10.49 -10.10
N LYS A 30 -9.77 11.07 -10.23
CA LYS A 30 -8.70 10.42 -10.99
C LYS A 30 -8.55 9.02 -10.42
N PRO A 31 -8.58 7.95 -11.23
CA PRO A 31 -8.21 6.65 -10.73
C PRO A 31 -6.78 6.79 -10.19
N ALA A 32 -6.60 6.59 -8.90
CA ALA A 32 -5.27 6.45 -8.34
C ALA A 32 -4.67 5.25 -9.06
N LEU A 33 -3.68 5.49 -9.93
CA LEU A 33 -2.91 4.41 -10.53
C LEU A 33 -2.27 3.67 -9.35
N ALA A 34 -2.73 2.45 -9.14
CA ALA A 34 -2.18 1.61 -8.10
C ALA A 34 -0.73 1.31 -8.45
N ALA A 35 0.17 1.63 -7.53
CA ALA A 35 1.59 1.43 -7.74
C ALA A 35 1.96 -0.06 -7.68
N GLN A 36 3.04 -0.41 -8.38
CA GLN A 36 3.66 -1.73 -8.35
C GLN A 36 5.06 -1.61 -7.79
N LEU A 37 5.39 -2.45 -6.84
CA LEU A 37 6.73 -2.58 -6.27
C LEU A 37 7.32 -3.93 -6.66
N THR A 38 8.46 -3.92 -7.32
CA THR A 38 9.27 -5.11 -7.59
C THR A 38 10.46 -5.12 -6.63
N VAL A 39 10.64 -6.21 -5.91
CA VAL A 39 11.76 -6.41 -4.99
C VAL A 39 12.61 -7.57 -5.51
N THR A 40 13.85 -7.27 -5.90
CA THR A 40 14.85 -8.29 -6.19
C THR A 40 15.58 -8.62 -4.90
N ILE A 41 15.72 -9.91 -4.59
CA ILE A 41 16.31 -10.38 -3.35
C ILE A 41 17.53 -11.22 -3.71
N SER A 42 18.70 -10.80 -3.26
CA SER A 42 19.98 -11.47 -3.50
C SER A 42 20.46 -12.22 -2.24
N ASP A 43 21.47 -13.04 -2.42
CA ASP A 43 22.10 -13.85 -1.35
C ASP A 43 21.12 -14.81 -0.64
N VAL A 44 20.09 -15.26 -1.37
CA VAL A 44 19.13 -16.26 -0.90
C VAL A 44 19.79 -17.65 -0.91
N GLU A 45 19.71 -18.37 0.20
CA GLU A 45 20.23 -19.74 0.25
C GLU A 45 19.32 -20.69 -0.54
N GLN A 46 19.83 -21.13 -1.70
CA GLN A 46 19.07 -21.88 -2.68
C GLN A 46 18.57 -23.23 -2.13
N GLY A 47 17.32 -23.54 -2.42
CA GLY A 47 16.69 -24.82 -2.07
C GLY A 47 16.22 -24.91 -0.62
N LYS A 48 16.34 -23.83 0.17
CA LYS A 48 15.93 -23.81 1.58
C LYS A 48 14.72 -22.89 1.80
N GLY A 49 13.57 -23.50 1.98
CA GLY A 49 12.35 -22.83 2.44
C GLY A 49 11.86 -21.67 1.56
N HIS A 50 11.54 -20.56 2.19
CA HIS A 50 10.93 -19.39 1.56
C HIS A 50 11.49 -18.10 2.13
N VAL A 51 11.58 -17.05 1.31
CA VAL A 51 11.80 -15.69 1.80
C VAL A 51 10.44 -15.07 2.17
N MET A 52 10.32 -14.71 3.43
CA MET A 52 9.15 -14.07 4.02
C MET A 52 9.34 -12.55 4.00
N ILE A 53 8.44 -11.80 3.37
CA ILE A 53 8.62 -10.37 3.09
C ILE A 53 7.45 -9.60 3.68
N GLY A 54 7.74 -8.67 4.59
CA GLY A 54 6.77 -7.74 5.14
C GLY A 54 7.02 -6.31 4.64
N LEU A 55 5.97 -5.67 4.11
CA LEU A 55 5.97 -4.28 3.66
C LEU A 55 5.17 -3.43 4.64
N TYR A 56 5.79 -2.39 5.19
CA TYR A 56 5.29 -1.55 6.26
C TYR A 56 5.05 -0.13 5.76
N ALA A 57 3.82 0.37 5.87
CA ALA A 57 3.42 1.70 5.40
C ALA A 57 3.65 2.80 6.46
N SER A 58 4.05 2.46 7.67
CA SER A 58 4.29 3.43 8.74
C SER A 58 5.33 2.97 9.75
N GLU A 59 5.94 3.94 10.44
CA GLU A 59 6.87 3.67 11.54
C GLU A 59 6.23 2.86 12.67
N THR A 60 4.98 3.13 12.99
CA THR A 60 4.25 2.41 14.04
C THR A 60 4.12 0.92 13.70
N GLU A 61 3.78 0.59 12.46
CA GLU A 61 3.69 -0.80 11.99
C GLU A 61 5.05 -1.46 11.96
N PHE A 62 6.06 -0.75 11.45
CA PHE A 62 7.43 -1.23 11.40
C PHE A 62 7.95 -1.58 12.80
N ASN A 63 7.77 -0.70 13.79
CA ASN A 63 8.23 -0.92 15.16
C ASN A 63 7.46 -2.06 15.86
N ARG A 64 6.19 -2.24 15.52
CA ARG A 64 5.36 -3.34 16.06
C ARG A 64 5.58 -4.67 15.33
N GLY A 65 6.28 -4.70 14.20
CA GLY A 65 6.44 -5.89 13.38
C GLY A 65 5.15 -6.36 12.71
N LYS A 66 4.16 -5.47 12.55
CA LYS A 66 2.87 -5.79 11.92
C LYS A 66 2.82 -5.17 10.53
N ALA A 67 3.18 -5.94 9.52
CA ALA A 67 3.22 -5.48 8.14
C ALA A 67 1.82 -5.14 7.59
N SER A 68 1.73 -4.06 6.79
CA SER A 68 0.53 -3.68 6.04
C SER A 68 0.24 -4.66 4.91
N PHE A 69 1.31 -5.11 4.26
CA PHE A 69 1.27 -6.11 3.19
C PHE A 69 2.36 -7.14 3.43
N HIS A 70 2.11 -8.37 3.01
CA HIS A 70 3.10 -9.43 3.11
C HIS A 70 3.02 -10.36 1.91
N THR A 71 4.14 -10.95 1.55
CA THR A 71 4.23 -11.99 0.54
C THR A 71 5.35 -12.96 0.90
N LYS A 72 5.41 -14.08 0.21
CA LYS A 72 6.52 -15.03 0.32
C LYS A 72 6.90 -15.55 -1.06
N VAL A 73 8.17 -15.77 -1.26
CA VAL A 73 8.71 -16.39 -2.47
C VAL A 73 9.54 -17.61 -2.10
N LYS A 74 9.51 -18.62 -2.95
CA LYS A 74 10.29 -19.84 -2.71
C LYS A 74 11.76 -19.60 -3.03
N ALA A 75 12.66 -20.11 -2.20
CA ALA A 75 14.10 -19.96 -2.37
C ALA A 75 14.63 -21.00 -3.37
N GLU A 76 14.55 -20.72 -4.67
CA GLU A 76 14.91 -21.69 -5.73
C GLU A 76 16.19 -21.35 -6.46
N ARG A 77 16.57 -20.07 -6.59
CA ARG A 77 17.58 -19.62 -7.55
C ARG A 77 18.76 -18.87 -6.93
N GLY A 78 18.72 -18.57 -5.62
CA GLY A 78 19.74 -17.73 -4.98
C GLY A 78 19.51 -16.22 -5.19
N GLN A 79 18.74 -15.85 -6.22
CA GLN A 79 18.17 -14.52 -6.43
C GLN A 79 16.70 -14.68 -6.76
N GLU A 80 15.84 -14.07 -5.97
CA GLU A 80 14.40 -14.19 -6.09
C GLU A 80 13.75 -12.85 -6.35
N VAL A 81 12.52 -12.85 -6.90
CA VAL A 81 11.76 -11.63 -7.17
C VAL A 81 10.40 -11.71 -6.53
N ALA A 82 10.08 -10.69 -5.75
CA ALA A 82 8.74 -10.50 -5.19
C ALA A 82 8.08 -9.27 -5.83
N ILE A 83 6.77 -9.36 -6.06
CA ILE A 83 5.99 -8.26 -6.63
C ILE A 83 4.83 -7.95 -5.69
N PHE A 84 4.68 -6.70 -5.34
CA PHE A 84 3.50 -6.15 -4.69
C PHE A 84 2.75 -5.29 -5.69
N GLU A 85 1.50 -5.60 -5.90
CA GLU A 85 0.62 -4.88 -6.83
C GLU A 85 -0.42 -4.06 -6.06
N GLN A 86 -1.00 -3.07 -6.74
CA GLN A 86 -2.10 -2.26 -6.22
C GLN A 86 -1.76 -1.51 -4.91
N LEU A 87 -0.51 -1.09 -4.76
CA LEU A 87 -0.10 -0.29 -3.62
C LEU A 87 -0.57 1.17 -3.78
N PRO A 88 -1.04 1.82 -2.72
CA PRO A 88 -1.12 3.27 -2.68
C PRO A 88 0.27 3.90 -2.85
N ASP A 89 0.35 5.04 -3.52
CA ASP A 89 1.58 5.85 -3.51
C ASP A 89 1.93 6.24 -2.09
N GLY A 90 3.19 6.12 -1.71
CA GLY A 90 3.60 6.43 -0.34
C GLY A 90 5.03 6.04 0.01
N GLU A 91 5.37 6.23 1.29
CA GLU A 91 6.61 5.74 1.87
C GLU A 91 6.38 4.38 2.53
N TYR A 92 7.30 3.48 2.28
CA TYR A 92 7.27 2.11 2.79
C TYR A 92 8.65 1.69 3.28
N ALA A 93 8.69 0.69 4.15
CA ALA A 93 9.92 -0.02 4.51
C ALA A 93 9.69 -1.52 4.41
N ILE A 94 10.74 -2.28 4.13
CA ILE A 94 10.70 -3.74 4.10
C ILE A 94 11.52 -4.32 5.24
N LYS A 95 10.97 -5.38 5.85
CA LYS A 95 11.72 -6.39 6.61
C LYS A 95 11.46 -7.72 5.97
N MET A 96 12.49 -8.52 5.80
CA MET A 96 12.38 -9.87 5.28
C MET A 96 13.33 -10.83 5.99
N TYR A 97 13.03 -12.10 5.90
CA TYR A 97 13.91 -13.18 6.35
C TYR A 97 13.67 -14.43 5.50
N GLN A 98 14.66 -15.27 5.41
CA GLN A 98 14.54 -16.58 4.79
C GLN A 98 14.14 -17.61 5.85
N ASP A 99 12.93 -18.12 5.78
CA ASP A 99 12.42 -19.20 6.61
C ASP A 99 12.89 -20.54 6.01
N GLU A 100 14.07 -20.98 6.41
CA GLU A 100 14.76 -22.14 5.84
C GLU A 100 14.08 -23.46 6.20
N ASN A 101 13.51 -23.54 7.41
CA ASN A 101 12.88 -24.75 7.94
C ASN A 101 11.36 -24.77 7.82
N SER A 102 10.75 -23.72 7.23
CA SER A 102 9.31 -23.55 6.99
C SER A 102 8.47 -23.56 8.27
N ASN A 103 9.01 -23.00 9.37
CA ASN A 103 8.30 -22.88 10.64
C ASN A 103 7.50 -21.55 10.76
N ASN A 104 7.59 -20.67 9.76
CA ASN A 104 6.98 -19.33 9.66
C ASN A 104 7.45 -18.37 10.77
N LYS A 105 8.65 -18.54 11.25
CA LYS A 105 9.28 -17.70 12.28
C LYS A 105 10.74 -17.52 11.93
N MET A 106 11.30 -16.37 12.29
CA MET A 106 12.73 -16.17 12.28
C MET A 106 13.35 -16.87 13.48
N ASP A 107 14.35 -17.71 13.24
CA ASP A 107 15.06 -18.43 14.28
C ASP A 107 16.26 -17.63 14.79
N PHE A 108 16.48 -17.73 16.10
CA PHE A 108 17.60 -17.08 16.78
C PHE A 108 18.44 -18.10 17.56
N ASN A 109 19.71 -17.81 17.72
CA ASN A 109 20.55 -18.56 18.63
C ASN A 109 20.32 -18.14 20.10
N MET A 110 21.02 -18.77 21.02
CA MET A 110 20.91 -18.47 22.46
C MET A 110 21.33 -17.04 22.85
N MET A 111 22.06 -16.35 21.98
CA MET A 111 22.49 -14.96 22.16
C MET A 111 21.57 -13.96 21.47
N GLY A 112 20.45 -14.40 20.87
CA GLY A 112 19.52 -13.54 20.14
C GLY A 112 19.99 -13.11 18.75
N ILE A 113 21.00 -13.80 18.19
CA ILE A 113 21.49 -13.52 16.83
C ILE A 113 20.66 -14.38 15.86
N PRO A 114 20.16 -13.80 14.74
CA PRO A 114 19.47 -14.54 13.70
C PRO A 114 20.33 -15.73 13.20
N LYS A 115 19.69 -16.86 12.98
CA LYS A 115 20.29 -18.06 12.36
C LYS A 115 19.99 -18.15 10.88
N GLU A 116 18.96 -17.46 10.45
CA GLU A 116 18.44 -17.44 9.10
C GLU A 116 18.79 -16.10 8.44
N GLY A 117 18.97 -16.10 7.12
CA GLY A 117 19.23 -14.89 6.36
C GLY A 117 18.12 -13.85 6.54
N TYR A 118 18.47 -12.60 6.71
CA TYR A 118 17.51 -11.50 6.87
C TYR A 118 17.96 -10.27 6.11
N GLY A 119 17.03 -9.39 5.81
CA GLY A 119 17.33 -8.15 5.09
C GLY A 119 16.30 -7.05 5.34
N PHE A 120 16.70 -5.84 5.02
CA PHE A 120 15.86 -4.64 5.11
C PHE A 120 16.03 -3.81 3.85
N SER A 121 14.98 -3.07 3.47
CA SER A 121 15.11 -2.08 2.39
C SER A 121 16.28 -1.12 2.62
N ASN A 122 16.86 -0.62 1.52
CA ASN A 122 18.09 0.17 1.49
C ASN A 122 19.35 -0.58 1.99
N ASN A 123 19.31 -1.90 2.13
CA ASN A 123 20.42 -2.73 2.64
C ASN A 123 21.00 -2.23 3.96
N VAL A 124 20.16 -1.66 4.82
CA VAL A 124 20.52 -1.25 6.18
C VAL A 124 20.35 -2.42 7.16
N GLY A 125 20.93 -2.33 8.35
CA GLY A 125 20.68 -3.30 9.41
C GLY A 125 21.74 -4.39 9.57
N MET A 126 22.87 -4.31 8.87
CA MET A 126 23.98 -5.26 9.03
C MET A 126 24.49 -5.36 10.48
N PHE A 127 24.42 -4.30 11.25
CA PHE A 127 24.89 -4.24 12.64
C PHE A 127 23.77 -4.15 13.67
N GLY A 128 22.54 -4.53 13.28
CA GLY A 128 21.37 -4.53 14.16
C GLY A 128 20.12 -4.02 13.46
N ALA A 129 18.96 -4.15 14.11
CA ALA A 129 17.69 -3.73 13.52
C ALA A 129 17.66 -2.23 13.25
N PRO A 130 17.44 -1.80 11.98
CA PRO A 130 17.41 -0.39 11.61
C PRO A 130 16.12 0.29 12.10
N SER A 131 16.14 1.62 12.13
CA SER A 131 14.93 2.42 12.28
C SER A 131 14.11 2.44 10.98
N TYR A 132 12.81 2.76 11.09
CA TYR A 132 11.96 2.98 9.92
C TYR A 132 12.53 4.06 8.98
N LYS A 133 13.10 5.13 9.56
CA LYS A 133 13.67 6.25 8.81
C LYS A 133 14.83 5.83 7.91
N GLU A 134 15.65 4.88 8.37
CA GLU A 134 16.78 4.33 7.59
C GLU A 134 16.31 3.39 6.49
N ALA A 135 15.29 2.58 6.78
CA ALA A 135 14.78 1.58 5.87
C ALA A 135 13.74 2.12 4.86
N LYS A 136 13.12 3.28 5.10
CA LYS A 136 12.02 3.76 4.24
C LYS A 136 12.47 4.19 2.85
N PHE A 137 11.61 3.94 1.88
CA PHE A 137 11.74 4.34 0.48
C PHE A 137 10.37 4.75 -0.09
N SER A 138 10.38 5.48 -1.21
CA SER A 138 9.15 5.95 -1.85
C SER A 138 8.69 4.97 -2.92
N VAL A 139 7.40 4.64 -2.91
CA VAL A 139 6.73 3.85 -3.94
C VAL A 139 5.79 4.75 -4.73
N LYS A 140 5.99 4.82 -6.05
CA LYS A 140 5.14 5.55 -7.00
C LYS A 140 5.11 4.79 -8.31
N GLU A 141 3.93 4.70 -8.95
CA GLU A 141 3.75 4.03 -10.23
C GLU A 141 4.42 2.63 -10.28
N LYS A 142 5.60 2.56 -10.91
CA LYS A 142 6.44 1.35 -10.96
C LYS A 142 7.76 1.62 -10.27
N THR A 143 7.96 0.99 -9.13
CA THR A 143 9.17 1.10 -8.32
C THR A 143 9.88 -0.25 -8.27
N ALA A 144 11.20 -0.25 -8.39
CA ALA A 144 12.04 -1.43 -8.22
C ALA A 144 13.14 -1.16 -7.20
N ILE A 145 13.40 -2.13 -6.33
CA ILE A 145 14.47 -2.08 -5.34
C ILE A 145 15.17 -3.43 -5.24
N ASP A 146 16.44 -3.40 -4.84
CA ASP A 146 17.25 -4.57 -4.60
C ASP A 146 17.60 -4.68 -3.12
N ILE A 147 17.49 -5.88 -2.53
CA ILE A 147 17.79 -6.14 -1.12
C ILE A 147 18.62 -7.43 -1.04
N ASP A 148 19.74 -7.32 -0.34
CA ASP A 148 20.63 -8.45 -0.06
C ASP A 148 20.27 -9.03 1.32
N LEU A 149 20.28 -10.37 1.45
CA LEU A 149 20.19 -11.04 2.75
C LEU A 149 21.57 -11.09 3.41
N PHE A 150 21.61 -10.94 4.72
CA PHE A 150 22.81 -11.01 5.55
C PHE A 150 22.88 -12.33 6.30
#